data_7c15ce35e8033ee0461defe22a4202cd
#
_entry.id   7c15ce35e8033ee0461defe22a4202cd
#
_cell.length_a   1.000
_cell.length_b   1.000
_cell.length_c   1.000
_cell.angle_alpha   90.00
_cell.angle_beta   90.00
_cell.angle_gamma   90.00
#
_symmetry.space_group_name_H-M   'P 1'
#
loop_
_entity.id
_entity.type
_entity.pdbx_description
1 polymer ?
#
loop_
_entity_poly.entity_id
_entity_poly.type
_entity_poly.pdbx_seq_one_letter_code
_entity_poly.pdbx_strand_id
1 'polypeptide(L)'
;MIQRNSTLAVLRESFVAGSDENLSPIMHHLWKMEGGAIYFCRSGWAHVTIDLKEYEIVKNTQVVLLPGSIIRINGSSSDFTASFFGFPKDMFREACLRLEPTFFRFMKERPCYVLPDKDTGAINGLIQATTAIYNDRENRFRNQIAVSYTHLTLPTNSLV
;
A
#
# COMPACT_ATOMS: atom_id res chain seq x y z
N MET A 1 25.19 -0.84 -8.61
CA MET A 1 24.27 -0.47 -9.70
C MET A 1 22.86 -0.62 -9.15
N ILE A 2 22.20 0.48 -8.81
CA ILE A 2 20.84 0.46 -8.29
C ILE A 2 19.95 0.13 -9.48
N GLN A 3 19.34 -1.06 -9.45
CA GLN A 3 18.34 -1.41 -10.45
C GLN A 3 17.17 -0.43 -10.34
N ARG A 4 17.02 0.43 -11.33
CA ARG A 4 15.98 1.47 -11.44
C ARG A 4 14.54 0.94 -11.61
N ASN A 5 14.31 -0.34 -11.47
CA ASN A 5 13.03 -0.99 -11.73
C ASN A 5 12.34 -1.58 -10.50
N SER A 6 12.74 -1.19 -9.28
CA SER A 6 11.93 -1.58 -8.14
C SER A 6 10.74 -0.62 -8.00
N THR A 7 9.56 -1.14 -7.84
CA THR A 7 8.33 -0.41 -7.53
C THR A 7 8.54 0.65 -6.44
N LEU A 8 9.40 0.35 -5.45
CA LEU A 8 9.75 1.26 -4.36
C LEU A 8 10.53 2.49 -4.82
N ALA A 9 11.31 2.40 -5.90
CA ALA A 9 12.03 3.55 -6.45
C ALA A 9 11.13 4.50 -7.24
N VAL A 10 10.01 4.02 -7.78
CA VAL A 10 9.05 4.81 -8.56
C VAL A 10 8.14 5.66 -7.66
N LEU A 11 8.05 5.33 -6.37
CA LEU A 11 7.23 6.07 -5.38
C LEU A 11 7.70 7.51 -5.13
N ARG A 12 8.84 7.93 -5.69
CA ARG A 12 9.41 9.27 -5.45
C ARG A 12 8.67 10.39 -6.15
N GLU A 13 8.13 10.16 -7.34
CA GLU A 13 7.74 11.25 -8.24
C GLU A 13 6.26 11.26 -8.63
N SER A 14 5.55 10.13 -8.53
CA SER A 14 4.15 10.05 -8.96
C SER A 14 3.38 8.98 -8.21
N PHE A 15 2.04 9.11 -8.23
CA PHE A 15 1.15 8.03 -7.82
C PHE A 15 1.36 6.82 -8.74
N VAL A 16 1.44 5.64 -8.15
CA VAL A 16 1.53 4.37 -8.86
C VAL A 16 0.50 3.38 -8.31
N ALA A 17 -0.04 2.56 -9.18
CA ALA A 17 -0.91 1.45 -8.81
C ALA A 17 -0.51 0.21 -9.60
N GLY A 18 -0.62 -0.95 -8.98
CA GLY A 18 -0.32 -2.21 -9.64
C GLY A 18 -1.01 -3.37 -8.94
N SER A 19 -0.96 -4.52 -9.59
CA SER A 19 -1.48 -5.77 -9.07
C SER A 19 -0.50 -6.91 -9.37
N ASP A 20 -0.64 -7.98 -8.58
CA ASP A 20 0.13 -9.21 -8.75
C ASP A 20 1.66 -9.02 -8.62
N GLU A 21 2.04 -8.09 -7.75
CA GLU A 21 3.45 -7.81 -7.46
C GLU A 21 4.15 -8.99 -6.81
N ASN A 22 5.33 -9.30 -7.33
CA ASN A 22 6.24 -10.29 -6.77
C ASN A 22 7.27 -9.59 -5.88
N LEU A 23 7.44 -10.07 -4.67
CA LEU A 23 8.36 -9.50 -3.69
C LEU A 23 9.81 -9.98 -3.84
N SER A 24 10.08 -10.97 -4.69
CA SER A 24 11.41 -11.56 -4.84
C SER A 24 12.53 -10.53 -5.11
N PRO A 25 12.33 -9.52 -5.97
CA PRO A 25 13.39 -8.56 -6.27
C PRO A 25 13.80 -7.67 -5.08
N ILE A 26 12.93 -7.52 -4.08
CA ILE A 26 13.16 -6.64 -2.92
C ILE A 26 13.37 -7.40 -1.63
N MET A 27 13.41 -8.74 -1.70
CA MET A 27 13.55 -9.60 -0.53
C MET A 27 14.90 -9.40 0.16
N HIS A 28 14.88 -9.45 1.48
CA HIS A 28 16.04 -9.32 2.38
C HIS A 28 16.76 -7.95 2.39
N HIS A 29 16.29 -6.98 1.63
CA HIS A 29 16.81 -5.61 1.68
C HIS A 29 16.01 -4.73 2.65
N LEU A 30 16.71 -3.80 3.29
CA LEU A 30 16.06 -2.75 4.07
C LEU A 30 15.67 -1.60 3.14
N TRP A 31 14.42 -1.21 3.22
CA TRP A 31 13.87 -0.10 2.43
C TRP A 31 13.29 0.96 3.37
N LYS A 32 13.75 2.18 3.20
CA LYS A 32 13.10 3.33 3.84
C LYS A 32 12.10 3.93 2.86
N MET A 33 10.85 4.03 3.30
CA MET A 33 9.79 4.62 2.51
C MET A 33 9.95 6.14 2.42
N GLU A 34 10.10 6.67 1.23
CA GLU A 34 10.10 8.12 1.01
C GLU A 34 8.68 8.66 0.86
N GLY A 35 7.80 7.89 0.23
CA GLY A 35 6.37 8.14 0.14
C GLY A 35 5.55 7.20 1.01
N GLY A 36 4.24 7.26 0.87
CA GLY A 36 3.31 6.31 1.46
C GLY A 36 2.97 5.18 0.51
N ALA A 37 2.54 4.04 1.04
CA ALA A 37 2.03 2.94 0.23
C ALA A 37 0.92 2.18 0.97
N ILE A 38 0.00 1.64 0.20
CA ILE A 38 -1.03 0.74 0.69
C ILE A 38 -0.93 -0.54 -0.13
N TYR A 39 -0.73 -1.65 0.55
CA TYR A 39 -0.71 -2.98 -0.05
C TYR A 39 -1.93 -3.76 0.40
N PHE A 40 -2.42 -4.60 -0.48
CA PHE A 40 -3.51 -5.50 -0.20
C PHE A 40 -3.14 -6.91 -0.66
N CYS A 41 -2.96 -7.84 0.28
CA CYS A 41 -2.61 -9.22 -0.02
C CYS A 41 -3.80 -9.98 -0.59
N ARG A 42 -3.63 -10.53 -1.79
CA ARG A 42 -4.68 -11.27 -2.51
C ARG A 42 -4.54 -12.78 -2.35
N SER A 43 -3.32 -13.26 -2.28
CA SER A 43 -3.02 -14.69 -2.10
C SER A 43 -1.66 -14.90 -1.46
N GLY A 44 -1.43 -16.08 -0.93
CA GLY A 44 -0.18 -16.48 -0.31
C GLY A 44 0.06 -15.82 1.05
N TRP A 45 1.33 -15.82 1.45
CA TRP A 45 1.77 -15.20 2.69
C TRP A 45 3.12 -14.51 2.50
N ALA A 46 3.41 -13.55 3.37
CA ALA A 46 4.72 -12.92 3.49
C ALA A 46 5.04 -12.64 4.97
N HIS A 47 6.31 -12.80 5.34
CA HIS A 47 6.85 -12.33 6.61
C HIS A 47 7.63 -11.05 6.38
N VAL A 48 7.27 -10.02 7.10
CA VAL A 48 7.88 -8.69 6.95
C VAL A 48 8.25 -8.11 8.31
N THR A 49 9.29 -7.27 8.31
CA THR A 49 9.60 -6.41 9.44
C THR A 49 9.27 -4.97 9.05
N ILE A 50 8.43 -4.31 9.83
CA ILE A 50 8.07 -2.90 9.65
C ILE A 50 8.41 -2.17 10.95
N ASP A 51 9.28 -1.16 10.88
CA ASP A 51 9.71 -0.37 12.03
C ASP A 51 10.12 -1.25 13.22
N LEU A 52 10.97 -2.26 12.97
CA LEU A 52 11.51 -3.22 13.92
C LEU A 52 10.52 -4.25 14.50
N LYS A 53 9.28 -4.26 14.05
CA LYS A 53 8.28 -5.26 14.45
C LYS A 53 8.03 -6.24 13.31
N GLU A 54 7.88 -7.51 13.67
CA GLU A 54 7.58 -8.58 12.70
C GLU A 54 6.08 -8.76 12.52
N TYR A 55 5.68 -8.96 11.27
CA TYR A 55 4.30 -9.19 10.88
C TYR A 55 4.21 -10.35 9.90
N GLU A 56 3.14 -11.12 10.03
CA GLU A 56 2.74 -12.10 9.03
C GLU A 56 1.60 -11.52 8.19
N ILE A 57 1.81 -11.46 6.89
CA ILE A 57 0.83 -10.97 5.93
C ILE A 57 0.20 -12.18 5.26
N VAL A 58 -1.11 -12.29 5.36
CA VAL A 58 -1.92 -13.36 4.78
C VAL A 58 -2.99 -12.76 3.87
N LYS A 59 -3.73 -13.61 3.17
CA LYS A 59 -4.84 -13.17 2.32
C LYS A 59 -5.77 -12.21 3.09
N ASN A 60 -6.20 -11.14 2.41
CA ASN A 60 -7.05 -10.07 2.93
C ASN A 60 -6.37 -9.13 3.95
N THR A 61 -5.06 -9.24 4.14
CA THR A 61 -4.33 -8.26 4.93
C THR A 61 -4.11 -6.99 4.12
N GLN A 62 -4.48 -5.87 4.69
CA GLN A 62 -4.11 -4.53 4.23
C GLN A 62 -2.89 -4.06 5.00
N VAL A 63 -1.91 -3.52 4.29
CA VAL A 63 -0.69 -2.95 4.88
C VAL A 63 -0.61 -1.49 4.48
N VAL A 64 -0.50 -0.62 5.47
CA VAL A 64 -0.31 0.82 5.24
C VAL A 64 1.10 1.21 5.68
N LEU A 65 1.91 1.66 4.73
CA LEU A 65 3.25 2.14 4.98
C LEU A 65 3.27 3.66 4.91
N LEU A 66 3.67 4.27 6.01
CA LEU A 66 3.79 5.72 6.10
C LEU A 66 5.14 6.20 5.58
N PRO A 67 5.25 7.46 5.12
CA PRO A 67 6.55 8.05 4.83
C PRO A 67 7.50 7.94 6.04
N GLY A 68 8.71 7.49 5.79
CA GLY A 68 9.72 7.25 6.83
C GLY A 68 9.72 5.85 7.43
N SER A 69 8.71 5.02 7.19
CA SER A 69 8.72 3.62 7.64
C SER A 69 9.86 2.84 7.01
N ILE A 70 10.45 1.95 7.81
CA ILE A 70 11.50 1.04 7.35
C ILE A 70 10.91 -0.36 7.23
N ILE A 71 10.99 -0.92 6.03
CA ILE A 71 10.46 -2.26 5.73
C ILE A 71 11.55 -3.22 5.27
N ARG A 72 11.45 -4.47 5.69
CA ARG A 72 12.22 -5.58 5.17
C ARG A 72 11.31 -6.78 4.93
N ILE A 73 11.42 -7.39 3.76
CA ILE A 73 10.72 -8.64 3.43
C ILE A 73 11.64 -9.79 3.84
N ASN A 74 11.20 -10.61 4.77
CA ASN A 74 11.98 -11.72 5.30
C ASN A 74 11.72 -13.03 4.55
N GLY A 75 10.53 -13.19 3.98
CA GLY A 75 10.15 -14.35 3.19
C GLY A 75 8.73 -14.20 2.63
N SER A 76 8.43 -14.99 1.62
CA SER A 76 7.09 -15.07 1.05
C SER A 76 6.85 -16.41 0.39
N SER A 77 5.59 -16.81 0.27
CA SER A 77 5.21 -17.99 -0.52
C SER A 77 5.33 -17.70 -2.01
N SER A 78 5.47 -18.74 -2.81
CA SER A 78 5.60 -18.63 -4.27
C SER A 78 4.33 -18.10 -4.94
N ASP A 79 3.17 -18.26 -4.30
CA ASP A 79 1.87 -17.82 -4.75
C ASP A 79 1.45 -16.45 -4.16
N PHE A 80 2.37 -15.75 -3.48
CA PHE A 80 2.10 -14.43 -2.94
C PHE A 80 1.81 -13.45 -4.06
N THR A 81 0.65 -12.80 -3.97
CA THR A 81 0.27 -11.68 -4.83
C THR A 81 -0.36 -10.57 -4.00
N ALA A 82 -0.08 -9.35 -4.40
CA ALA A 82 -0.65 -8.16 -3.78
C ALA A 82 -0.99 -7.11 -4.82
N SER A 83 -2.08 -6.39 -4.57
CA SER A 83 -2.34 -5.11 -5.23
C SER A 83 -1.77 -4.00 -4.37
N PHE A 84 -1.33 -2.91 -4.99
CA PHE A 84 -0.76 -1.81 -4.24
C PHE A 84 -1.05 -0.45 -4.86
N PHE A 85 -1.04 0.56 -4.00
CA PHE A 85 -1.00 1.97 -4.35
C PHE A 85 0.21 2.60 -3.68
N GLY A 86 0.95 3.40 -4.42
CA GLY A 86 2.08 4.15 -3.91
C GLY A 86 1.93 5.63 -4.19
N PHE A 87 2.34 6.48 -3.25
CA PHE A 87 2.20 7.93 -3.31
C PHE A 87 3.50 8.61 -2.98
N PRO A 88 3.84 9.69 -3.69
CA PRO A 88 4.79 10.65 -3.20
C PRO A 88 4.34 11.22 -1.84
N LYS A 89 5.30 11.64 -1.04
CA LYS A 89 5.05 12.17 0.32
C LYS A 89 3.98 13.26 0.35
N ASP A 90 4.02 14.18 -0.60
CA ASP A 90 3.09 15.31 -0.64
C ASP A 90 1.67 14.88 -1.00
N MET A 91 1.53 13.95 -1.95
CA MET A 91 0.23 13.39 -2.30
C MET A 91 -0.37 12.57 -1.17
N PHE A 92 0.45 11.80 -0.46
CA PHE A 92 0.01 11.04 0.70
C PHE A 92 -0.47 11.98 1.80
N ARG A 93 0.28 13.06 2.07
CA ARG A 93 -0.11 14.10 3.02
C ARG A 93 -1.46 14.71 2.63
N GLU A 94 -1.64 15.08 1.37
CA GLU A 94 -2.89 15.68 0.88
C GLU A 94 -4.08 14.71 1.04
N ALA A 95 -3.90 13.45 0.66
CA ALA A 95 -4.93 12.42 0.84
C ALA A 95 -5.33 12.22 2.32
N CYS A 96 -4.39 12.49 3.23
CA CYS A 96 -4.57 12.28 4.65
C CYS A 96 -4.91 13.56 5.45
N LEU A 97 -4.96 14.74 4.81
CA LEU A 97 -5.21 16.03 5.48
C LEU A 97 -6.52 16.10 6.29
N ARG A 98 -7.49 15.28 5.92
CA ARG A 98 -8.80 15.22 6.58
C ARG A 98 -8.87 14.16 7.68
N LEU A 99 -7.78 13.43 7.89
CA LEU A 99 -7.73 12.38 8.90
C LEU A 99 -7.26 12.97 10.23
N GLU A 100 -7.86 12.49 11.30
CA GLU A 100 -7.47 12.90 12.65
C GLU A 100 -6.04 12.40 12.99
N PRO A 101 -5.29 13.14 13.83
CA PRO A 101 -3.95 12.71 14.26
C PRO A 101 -3.91 11.33 14.92
N THR A 102 -4.99 10.95 15.61
CA THR A 102 -5.15 9.62 16.23
C THR A 102 -5.12 8.50 15.20
N PHE A 103 -5.62 8.75 14.00
CA PHE A 103 -5.61 7.78 12.89
C PHE A 103 -4.19 7.46 12.42
N PHE A 104 -3.31 8.48 12.31
CA PHE A 104 -1.90 8.26 11.97
C PHE A 104 -1.18 7.43 13.01
N ARG A 105 -1.43 7.68 14.28
CA ARG A 105 -0.89 6.87 15.37
C ARG A 105 -1.37 5.43 15.25
N PHE A 106 -2.64 5.22 15.00
CA PHE A 106 -3.21 3.90 14.79
C PHE A 106 -2.53 3.16 13.63
N MET A 107 -2.38 3.79 12.47
CA MET A 107 -1.70 3.19 11.32
C MET A 107 -0.24 2.87 11.60
N LYS A 108 0.46 3.73 12.35
CA LYS A 108 1.86 3.50 12.73
C LYS A 108 2.02 2.33 13.70
N GLU A 109 1.11 2.20 14.64
CA GLU A 109 1.12 1.12 15.63
C GLU A 109 0.63 -0.21 15.06
N ARG A 110 -0.28 -0.15 14.09
CA ARG A 110 -0.90 -1.31 13.43
C ARG A 110 -0.87 -1.16 11.91
N PRO A 111 0.30 -1.28 11.30
CA PRO A 111 0.43 -1.12 9.86
C PRO A 111 -0.22 -2.25 9.07
N CYS A 112 -0.42 -3.42 9.68
CA CYS A 112 -1.04 -4.59 9.08
C CYS A 112 -2.41 -4.83 9.70
N TYR A 113 -3.43 -4.93 8.86
CA TYR A 113 -4.81 -5.11 9.28
C TYR A 113 -5.50 -6.13 8.39
N VAL A 114 -6.05 -7.19 9.00
CA VAL A 114 -6.83 -8.20 8.27
C VAL A 114 -8.26 -7.69 8.11
N LEU A 115 -8.69 -7.49 6.87
CA LEU A 115 -10.04 -7.02 6.57
C LEU A 115 -11.08 -8.09 6.90
N PRO A 116 -12.18 -7.71 7.54
CA PRO A 116 -13.33 -8.60 7.69
C PRO A 116 -13.87 -9.04 6.34
N ASP A 117 -14.39 -10.27 6.23
CA ASP A 117 -14.93 -10.82 4.98
C ASP A 117 -16.00 -9.92 4.35
N LYS A 118 -16.81 -9.25 5.17
CA LYS A 118 -17.84 -8.31 4.72
C LYS A 118 -17.29 -7.11 3.95
N ASP A 119 -16.05 -6.71 4.21
CA ASP A 119 -15.43 -5.51 3.64
C ASP A 119 -14.56 -5.81 2.43
N THR A 120 -14.15 -7.06 2.24
CA THR A 120 -13.23 -7.47 1.16
C THR A 120 -13.78 -7.18 -0.23
N GLY A 121 -15.08 -7.39 -0.46
CA GLY A 121 -15.72 -7.12 -1.73
C GLY A 121 -15.70 -5.63 -2.10
N ALA A 122 -16.02 -4.76 -1.15
CA ALA A 122 -16.00 -3.30 -1.35
C ALA A 122 -14.57 -2.79 -1.60
N ILE A 123 -13.61 -3.24 -0.83
CA ILE A 123 -12.20 -2.84 -0.99
C ILE A 123 -11.65 -3.33 -2.34
N ASN A 124 -11.91 -4.57 -2.73
CA ASN A 124 -11.51 -5.07 -4.05
C ASN A 124 -12.12 -4.25 -5.19
N GLY A 125 -13.38 -3.85 -5.08
CA GLY A 125 -14.04 -2.96 -6.04
C GLY A 125 -13.35 -1.60 -6.14
N LEU A 126 -12.98 -0.98 -5.01
CA LEU A 126 -12.25 0.27 -4.99
C LEU A 126 -10.83 0.14 -5.60
N ILE A 127 -10.15 -0.96 -5.32
CA ILE A 127 -8.83 -1.24 -5.90
C ILE A 127 -8.93 -1.36 -7.42
N GLN A 128 -9.90 -2.12 -7.93
CA GLN A 128 -10.11 -2.29 -9.36
C GLN A 128 -10.46 -0.96 -10.04
N ALA A 129 -11.35 -0.17 -9.45
CA ALA A 129 -11.73 1.14 -9.97
C ALA A 129 -10.53 2.10 -10.00
N THR A 130 -9.75 2.14 -8.93
CA THR A 130 -8.55 2.99 -8.83
C THR A 130 -7.51 2.60 -9.89
N THR A 131 -7.27 1.31 -10.05
CA THR A 131 -6.32 0.79 -11.04
C THR A 131 -6.77 1.10 -12.48
N ALA A 132 -8.06 0.95 -12.76
CA ALA A 132 -8.62 1.29 -14.07
C ALA A 132 -8.47 2.79 -14.39
N ILE A 133 -8.75 3.67 -13.43
CA ILE A 133 -8.59 5.12 -13.58
C ILE A 133 -7.11 5.48 -13.78
N TYR A 134 -6.22 4.86 -13.02
CA TYR A 134 -4.78 5.08 -13.16
C TYR A 134 -4.25 4.66 -14.54
N ASN A 135 -4.77 3.56 -15.09
CA ASN A 135 -4.37 3.05 -16.40
C ASN A 135 -4.99 3.83 -17.57
N ASP A 136 -6.01 4.65 -17.33
CA ASP A 136 -6.60 5.53 -18.35
C ASP A 136 -5.70 6.74 -18.62
N ARG A 137 -4.77 6.57 -19.55
CA ARG A 137 -3.78 7.60 -19.89
C ARG A 137 -4.39 8.83 -20.56
N GLU A 138 -5.57 8.74 -21.12
CA GLU A 138 -6.27 9.86 -21.75
C GLU A 138 -6.92 10.78 -20.71
N ASN A 139 -7.20 10.24 -19.52
CA ASN A 139 -7.76 11.02 -18.43
C ASN A 139 -6.65 11.86 -17.77
N ARG A 140 -6.61 13.16 -18.08
CA ARG A 140 -5.64 14.09 -17.48
C ARG A 140 -5.76 14.27 -15.97
N PHE A 141 -6.90 13.93 -15.38
CA PHE A 141 -7.16 14.01 -13.94
C PHE A 141 -7.00 12.68 -13.21
N ARG A 142 -6.50 11.65 -13.90
CA ARG A 142 -6.40 10.29 -13.38
C ARG A 142 -5.70 10.19 -12.02
N ASN A 143 -4.64 10.96 -11.81
CA ASN A 143 -3.89 10.90 -10.55
C ASN A 143 -4.73 11.45 -9.37
N GLN A 144 -5.41 12.59 -9.56
CA GLN A 144 -6.25 13.20 -8.54
C GLN A 144 -7.43 12.30 -8.19
N ILE A 145 -8.08 11.70 -9.19
CA ILE A 145 -9.22 10.80 -8.98
C ILE A 145 -8.75 9.52 -8.28
N ALA A 146 -7.62 8.95 -8.71
CA ALA A 146 -7.04 7.75 -8.09
C ALA A 146 -6.68 8.00 -6.62
N VAL A 147 -6.09 9.14 -6.28
CA VAL A 147 -5.79 9.53 -4.90
C VAL A 147 -7.08 9.64 -4.07
N SER A 148 -8.14 10.22 -4.61
CA SER A 148 -9.43 10.34 -3.92
C SER A 148 -10.04 8.97 -3.62
N TYR A 149 -9.99 8.03 -4.56
CA TYR A 149 -10.48 6.67 -4.33
C TYR A 149 -9.61 5.90 -3.34
N THR A 150 -8.31 6.12 -3.37
CA THR A 150 -7.40 5.49 -2.41
C THR A 150 -7.70 5.93 -0.98
N HIS A 151 -8.08 7.18 -0.76
CA HIS A 151 -8.52 7.66 0.54
C HIS A 151 -9.66 6.80 1.11
N LEU A 152 -10.60 6.36 0.27
CA LEU A 152 -11.71 5.48 0.66
C LEU A 152 -11.25 4.06 1.01
N THR A 153 -10.07 3.63 0.57
CA THR A 153 -9.53 2.30 0.88
C THR A 153 -8.84 2.23 2.25
N LEU A 154 -8.55 3.38 2.87
CA LEU A 154 -7.93 3.43 4.19
C LEU A 154 -8.87 2.87 5.26
N PRO A 155 -8.33 2.22 6.31
CA PRO A 155 -9.13 1.55 7.34
C PRO A 155 -9.75 2.54 8.33
N THR A 156 -10.37 3.62 7.85
CA THR A 156 -10.96 4.69 8.66
C THR A 156 -12.22 4.24 9.40
N ASN A 157 -12.99 3.34 8.79
CA ASN A 157 -14.25 2.85 9.35
C ASN A 157 -14.06 1.80 10.45
N SER A 158 -12.84 1.32 10.65
CA SER A 158 -12.52 0.28 11.65
C SER A 158 -12.21 0.86 13.03
N LEU A 159 -12.21 2.18 13.18
CA LEU A 159 -11.93 2.90 14.42
C LEU A 159 -13.19 3.24 15.22
N VAL A 160 -14.34 2.88 14.71
CA VAL A 160 -15.63 3.14 15.35
C VAL A 160 -16.03 1.95 16.22
#